data_00a118af2490cf75f1dc1a54c84674c3
#
_entry.id   00a118af2490cf75f1dc1a54c84674c3
#
_cell.length_a   1.000
_cell.length_b   1.000
_cell.length_c   1.000
_cell.angle_alpha   90.00
_cell.angle_beta   90.00
_cell.angle_gamma   90.00
#
_symmetry.space_group_name_H-M   'P 1'
#
loop_
_entity.id
_entity.type
_entity.pdbx_description
1 polymer ?
#
loop_
_entity_poly.entity_id
_entity_poly.type
_entity_poly.pdbx_seq_one_letter_code
_entity_poly.pdbx_strand_id
1 'polypeptide(L)'
;MRGQEDWEGHGRERDRTGSSRASLGADKSRHKIGISIVVLSITALLAAALTTSFFYFRYRQTESEQEGLVYEGNIIAGDIPGKSREERKRELDAVVEEGMLAMTINATPSGKASGGDKSINWLIENPSNQGKLIRVEVWQDETGEKIYETGAIPPGNYVERAPLLTNLPAGKYNCTAKFFAYKEDETYIGQASAQIQLVLYE
;
A
#
# COMPACT_ATOMS: atom_id res chain seq x y z
N MET A 1 -82.10 59.38 -61.13
CA MET A 1 -82.32 57.96 -61.44
C MET A 1 -81.11 57.18 -60.99
N ARG A 2 -81.33 56.30 -60.00
CA ARG A 2 -80.71 54.99 -59.72
C ARG A 2 -79.16 54.99 -59.76
N GLY A 3 -78.50 54.42 -58.81
CA GLY A 3 -78.69 53.45 -57.75
C GLY A 3 -77.33 53.10 -57.32
N GLN A 4 -77.06 53.04 -55.99
CA GLN A 4 -76.82 51.80 -55.28
C GLN A 4 -75.70 50.94 -55.87
N GLU A 5 -74.70 50.52 -55.20
CA GLU A 5 -74.68 49.67 -53.97
C GLU A 5 -73.32 49.61 -53.31
N ASP A 6 -73.37 49.40 -52.01
CA ASP A 6 -72.37 49.04 -51.05
C ASP A 6 -71.42 47.88 -51.44
N TRP A 7 -70.24 47.92 -50.95
CA TRP A 7 -69.55 46.67 -50.51
C TRP A 7 -68.52 46.91 -49.43
N GLU A 8 -68.84 46.41 -48.25
CA GLU A 8 -67.98 46.28 -47.12
C GLU A 8 -66.92 45.19 -47.41
N GLY A 9 -65.65 45.49 -47.11
CA GLY A 9 -64.58 44.53 -47.14
C GLY A 9 -63.94 44.39 -45.75
N HIS A 10 -64.31 43.34 -45.03
CA HIS A 10 -63.79 42.95 -43.76
C HIS A 10 -62.27 42.68 -43.83
N GLY A 11 -61.54 43.46 -43.09
CA GLY A 11 -60.14 43.22 -42.80
C GLY A 11 -59.96 42.00 -41.84
N ARG A 12 -59.30 40.99 -42.31
CA ARG A 12 -58.84 39.87 -41.43
C ARG A 12 -57.57 40.26 -40.73
N GLU A 13 -57.70 40.57 -39.49
CA GLU A 13 -56.62 40.64 -38.53
C GLU A 13 -55.97 39.24 -38.36
N ARG A 14 -54.74 39.02 -38.79
CA ARG A 14 -54.00 37.77 -38.59
C ARG A 14 -53.24 37.88 -37.30
N ASP A 15 -53.71 37.16 -36.34
CA ASP A 15 -53.10 36.85 -35.06
C ASP A 15 -51.64 36.31 -35.24
N ARG A 16 -50.68 37.08 -34.75
CA ARG A 16 -49.23 36.77 -34.73
C ARG A 16 -48.75 36.44 -33.30
N THR A 17 -49.45 35.57 -32.60
CA THR A 17 -49.02 35.20 -31.22
C THR A 17 -48.68 33.73 -31.03
N GLY A 18 -48.21 33.03 -32.08
CA GLY A 18 -47.90 31.60 -32.01
C GLY A 18 -46.38 31.21 -32.05
N SER A 19 -45.45 32.15 -32.30
CA SER A 19 -44.06 31.77 -32.64
C SER A 19 -43.00 31.97 -31.55
N SER A 20 -43.31 32.59 -30.42
CA SER A 20 -42.28 32.94 -29.43
C SER A 20 -42.14 31.92 -28.27
N ARG A 21 -43.04 30.92 -28.14
CA ARG A 21 -42.93 29.93 -27.05
C ARG A 21 -42.21 28.65 -27.40
N ALA A 22 -42.06 28.31 -28.68
CA ALA A 22 -41.39 27.09 -29.11
C ALA A 22 -39.84 27.21 -29.11
N SER A 23 -39.26 28.40 -29.29
CA SER A 23 -37.81 28.61 -29.35
C SER A 23 -37.16 28.64 -27.98
N LEU A 24 -37.85 29.11 -26.92
CA LEU A 24 -37.28 29.11 -25.55
C LEU A 24 -37.21 27.72 -24.90
N GLY A 25 -38.09 26.79 -25.31
CA GLY A 25 -38.09 25.41 -24.80
C GLY A 25 -36.97 24.55 -25.40
N ALA A 26 -36.62 24.75 -26.65
CA ALA A 26 -35.59 24.01 -27.37
C ALA A 26 -34.17 24.39 -26.92
N ASP A 27 -33.95 25.66 -26.60
CA ASP A 27 -32.63 26.13 -26.13
C ASP A 27 -32.29 25.64 -24.71
N LYS A 28 -33.29 25.67 -23.83
CA LYS A 28 -33.11 25.16 -22.44
C LYS A 28 -32.88 23.64 -22.36
N SER A 29 -33.42 22.88 -23.34
CA SER A 29 -33.19 21.43 -23.45
C SER A 29 -31.78 21.12 -23.98
N ARG A 30 -31.31 21.86 -24.97
CA ARG A 30 -29.94 21.70 -25.51
C ARG A 30 -28.86 22.03 -24.49
N HIS A 31 -29.05 23.03 -23.63
CA HIS A 31 -28.14 23.38 -22.55
C HIS A 31 -28.07 22.28 -21.49
N LYS A 32 -29.19 21.67 -21.12
CA LYS A 32 -29.22 20.55 -20.15
C LYS A 32 -28.52 19.30 -20.69
N ILE A 33 -28.72 18.98 -21.98
CA ILE A 33 -28.05 17.85 -22.65
C ILE A 33 -26.54 18.09 -22.74
N GLY A 34 -26.11 19.32 -23.10
CA GLY A 34 -24.70 19.68 -23.15
C GLY A 34 -24.01 19.55 -21.79
N ILE A 35 -24.64 20.02 -20.71
CA ILE A 35 -24.09 19.91 -19.33
C ILE A 35 -24.02 18.43 -18.91
N SER A 36 -25.02 17.61 -19.22
CA SER A 36 -24.99 16.17 -18.89
C SER A 36 -23.85 15.43 -19.62
N ILE A 37 -23.59 15.75 -20.88
CA ILE A 37 -22.49 15.14 -21.66
C ILE A 37 -21.14 15.56 -21.06
N VAL A 38 -20.96 16.82 -20.69
CA VAL A 38 -19.73 17.32 -20.07
C VAL A 38 -19.48 16.65 -18.71
N VAL A 39 -20.50 16.53 -17.87
CA VAL A 39 -20.39 15.85 -16.58
C VAL A 39 -20.04 14.38 -16.79
N LEU A 40 -20.66 13.69 -17.74
CA LEU A 40 -20.37 12.28 -18.03
C LEU A 40 -18.94 12.07 -18.54
N SER A 41 -18.43 12.98 -19.36
CA SER A 41 -17.05 12.91 -19.86
C SER A 41 -16.01 13.17 -18.74
N ILE A 42 -16.29 14.12 -17.85
CA ILE A 42 -15.42 14.39 -16.69
C ILE A 42 -15.38 13.18 -15.73
N THR A 43 -16.54 12.57 -15.46
CA THR A 43 -16.57 11.37 -14.59
C THR A 43 -15.86 10.17 -15.22
N ALA A 44 -15.97 9.98 -16.54
CA ALA A 44 -15.25 8.94 -17.27
C ALA A 44 -13.73 9.18 -17.24
N LEU A 45 -13.26 10.41 -17.41
CA LEU A 45 -11.83 10.77 -17.31
C LEU A 45 -11.28 10.56 -15.90
N LEU A 46 -12.04 10.94 -14.85
CA LEU A 46 -11.65 10.69 -13.47
C LEU A 46 -11.56 9.20 -13.14
N ALA A 47 -12.54 8.41 -13.60
CA ALA A 47 -12.51 6.96 -13.44
C ALA A 47 -11.30 6.32 -14.15
N ALA A 48 -10.99 6.76 -15.37
CA ALA A 48 -9.82 6.31 -16.12
C ALA A 48 -8.50 6.70 -15.41
N ALA A 49 -8.42 7.90 -14.85
CA ALA A 49 -7.24 8.35 -14.09
C ALA A 49 -7.04 7.54 -12.79
N LEU A 50 -8.11 7.22 -12.08
CA LEU A 50 -8.06 6.40 -10.88
C LEU A 50 -7.66 4.96 -11.18
N THR A 51 -8.20 4.37 -12.25
CA THR A 51 -7.83 3.00 -12.67
C THR A 51 -6.40 2.92 -13.15
N THR A 52 -5.93 3.88 -13.96
CA THR A 52 -4.51 3.94 -14.39
C THR A 52 -3.58 4.16 -13.21
N SER A 53 -3.93 5.03 -12.26
CA SER A 53 -3.15 5.23 -11.04
C SER A 53 -3.08 3.96 -10.18
N PHE A 54 -4.20 3.25 -10.02
CA PHE A 54 -4.26 1.99 -9.29
C PHE A 54 -3.41 0.90 -9.96
N PHE A 55 -3.52 0.74 -11.29
CA PHE A 55 -2.70 -0.21 -12.04
C PHE A 55 -1.22 0.17 -12.04
N TYR A 56 -0.88 1.46 -12.15
CA TYR A 56 0.48 1.95 -12.06
C TYR A 56 1.09 1.68 -10.67
N PHE A 57 0.33 1.89 -9.60
CA PHE A 57 0.78 1.60 -8.24
C PHE A 57 0.98 0.09 -8.01
N ARG A 58 0.05 -0.74 -8.51
CA ARG A 58 0.18 -2.20 -8.50
C ARG A 58 1.38 -2.68 -9.32
N TYR A 59 1.58 -2.10 -10.50
CA TYR A 59 2.71 -2.43 -11.37
C TYR A 59 4.06 -2.08 -10.72
N ARG A 60 4.18 -0.91 -10.10
CA ARG A 60 5.38 -0.53 -9.35
C ARG A 60 5.70 -1.47 -8.18
N GLN A 61 4.68 -1.99 -7.50
CA GLN A 61 4.89 -2.99 -6.45
C GLN A 61 5.42 -4.31 -7.01
N THR A 62 5.07 -4.66 -8.24
CA THR A 62 5.51 -5.90 -8.89
C THR A 62 6.92 -5.77 -9.49
N GLU A 63 7.32 -4.59 -9.98
CA GLU A 63 8.68 -4.37 -10.52
C GLU A 63 9.78 -4.37 -9.44
N SER A 64 9.46 -3.98 -8.20
CA SER A 64 10.43 -4.06 -7.10
C SER A 64 10.74 -5.49 -6.66
N GLU A 65 9.99 -6.48 -7.14
CA GLU A 65 10.20 -7.91 -6.83
C GLU A 65 11.03 -8.66 -7.89
N GLN A 66 11.41 -8.03 -9.00
CA GLN A 66 12.21 -8.68 -10.08
C GLN A 66 13.71 -8.35 -10.04
N GLU A 67 14.17 -7.43 -9.22
CA GLU A 67 15.58 -7.40 -8.83
C GLU A 67 15.79 -8.51 -7.81
N GLY A 68 16.69 -9.48 -8.11
CA GLY A 68 16.99 -10.61 -7.23
C GLY A 68 17.20 -10.17 -5.78
N LEU A 69 16.88 -11.03 -4.83
CA LEU A 69 16.98 -10.70 -3.41
C LEU A 69 18.39 -10.27 -3.05
N VAL A 70 18.53 -9.11 -2.42
CA VAL A 70 19.79 -8.71 -1.78
C VAL A 70 19.90 -9.51 -0.48
N TYR A 71 20.93 -10.33 -0.38
CA TYR A 71 21.18 -11.12 0.82
C TYR A 71 21.71 -10.26 1.96
N GLU A 72 21.31 -10.59 3.18
CA GLU A 72 21.79 -9.93 4.39
C GLU A 72 23.27 -10.21 4.63
N GLY A 73 24.06 -9.17 4.72
CA GLY A 73 25.51 -9.28 4.96
C GLY A 73 25.89 -9.41 6.44
N ASN A 74 25.01 -9.00 7.34
CA ASN A 74 25.23 -9.00 8.79
C ASN A 74 24.57 -10.22 9.44
N ILE A 75 24.82 -11.43 8.89
CA ILE A 75 24.29 -12.68 9.41
C ILE A 75 25.34 -13.46 10.19
N ILE A 76 24.86 -14.19 11.19
CA ILE A 76 25.63 -15.16 11.95
C ILE A 76 24.99 -16.53 11.74
N ALA A 77 25.80 -17.54 11.42
CA ALA A 77 25.31 -18.91 11.28
C ALA A 77 25.03 -19.55 12.65
N GLY A 78 23.93 -20.25 12.76
CA GLY A 78 23.47 -20.94 13.97
C GLY A 78 22.24 -20.30 14.60
N ASP A 79 22.00 -20.60 15.87
CA ASP A 79 20.84 -20.11 16.62
C ASP A 79 21.17 -18.82 17.38
N ILE A 80 20.14 -18.02 17.69
CA ILE A 80 20.28 -16.82 18.52
C ILE A 80 20.89 -17.16 19.90
N PRO A 81 21.65 -16.23 20.48
CA PRO A 81 22.22 -16.39 21.81
C PRO A 81 21.17 -16.69 22.89
N GLY A 82 21.44 -17.64 23.77
CA GLY A 82 20.56 -17.98 24.88
C GLY A 82 19.52 -19.06 24.59
N LYS A 83 19.42 -19.56 23.36
CA LYS A 83 18.53 -20.68 23.01
C LYS A 83 18.99 -21.96 23.69
N SER A 84 18.09 -22.61 24.45
CA SER A 84 18.37 -23.87 25.13
C SER A 84 18.44 -25.05 24.16
N ARG A 85 19.08 -26.16 24.60
CA ARG A 85 19.09 -27.40 23.79
C ARG A 85 17.70 -27.96 23.56
N GLU A 86 16.82 -27.83 24.54
CA GLU A 86 15.44 -28.28 24.50
C GLU A 86 14.61 -27.44 23.52
N GLU A 87 14.83 -26.14 23.45
CA GLU A 87 14.18 -25.25 22.48
C GLU A 87 14.64 -25.56 21.06
N ARG A 88 15.95 -25.73 20.86
CA ARG A 88 16.52 -26.14 19.58
C ARG A 88 15.96 -27.49 19.13
N LYS A 89 15.89 -28.47 20.03
CA LYS A 89 15.36 -29.79 19.72
C LYS A 89 13.89 -29.72 19.32
N ARG A 90 13.06 -28.98 20.06
CA ARG A 90 11.65 -28.77 19.72
C ARG A 90 11.46 -28.11 18.36
N GLU A 91 12.30 -27.14 18.04
CA GLU A 91 12.28 -26.48 16.74
C GLU A 91 12.65 -27.44 15.61
N LEU A 92 13.74 -28.20 15.75
CA LEU A 92 14.16 -29.20 14.75
C LEU A 92 13.15 -30.33 14.57
N ASP A 93 12.47 -30.72 15.66
CA ASP A 93 11.43 -31.75 15.64
C ASP A 93 10.08 -31.21 15.11
N ALA A 94 9.90 -29.88 15.06
CA ALA A 94 8.69 -29.25 14.53
C ALA A 94 8.67 -29.33 13.00
N VAL A 95 7.64 -29.95 12.46
CA VAL A 95 7.39 -29.92 11.01
C VAL A 95 6.77 -28.58 10.66
N VAL A 96 7.48 -27.77 9.90
CA VAL A 96 6.93 -26.54 9.33
C VAL A 96 6.17 -26.90 8.07
N GLU A 97 4.84 -26.95 8.17
CA GLU A 97 3.98 -27.27 7.03
C GLU A 97 4.13 -26.24 5.88
N GLU A 98 3.85 -26.71 4.68
CA GLU A 98 3.80 -25.81 3.51
C GLU A 98 2.78 -24.69 3.77
N GLY A 99 3.23 -23.41 3.65
CA GLY A 99 2.41 -22.24 3.99
C GLY A 99 2.60 -21.69 5.41
N MET A 100 3.23 -22.41 6.31
CA MET A 100 3.65 -21.87 7.62
C MET A 100 5.02 -21.18 7.52
N LEU A 101 5.22 -20.17 8.36
CA LEU A 101 6.49 -19.47 8.51
C LEU A 101 6.91 -19.51 9.99
N ALA A 102 8.02 -20.19 10.26
CA ALA A 102 8.69 -20.09 11.55
C ALA A 102 9.61 -18.86 11.54
N MET A 103 9.51 -18.02 12.56
CA MET A 103 10.28 -16.79 12.67
C MET A 103 10.49 -16.42 14.13
N THR A 104 11.61 -15.79 14.41
CA THR A 104 11.93 -15.24 15.73
C THR A 104 12.39 -13.81 15.59
N ILE A 105 11.93 -12.96 16.50
CA ILE A 105 12.40 -11.59 16.68
C ILE A 105 12.30 -11.23 18.16
N ASN A 106 13.20 -10.38 18.64
CA ASN A 106 13.08 -9.83 19.99
C ASN A 106 11.79 -8.99 20.11
N ALA A 107 10.90 -9.36 21.03
CA ALA A 107 9.66 -8.62 21.25
C ALA A 107 9.88 -7.21 21.83
N THR A 108 11.05 -6.98 22.46
CA THR A 108 11.43 -5.69 23.04
C THR A 108 12.87 -5.34 22.65
N PRO A 109 13.13 -5.09 21.35
CA PRO A 109 14.47 -4.72 20.92
C PRO A 109 14.89 -3.40 21.55
N SER A 110 16.16 -3.27 21.88
CA SER A 110 16.68 -2.09 22.56
C SER A 110 18.08 -1.71 22.10
N GLY A 111 18.43 -0.44 22.27
CA GLY A 111 19.74 0.09 21.94
C GLY A 111 19.87 1.57 22.30
N LYS A 112 21.00 2.18 21.94
CA LYS A 112 21.26 3.60 22.18
C LYS A 112 20.69 4.47 21.09
N ALA A 113 20.03 5.56 21.49
CA ALA A 113 19.57 6.62 20.58
C ALA A 113 20.73 7.49 20.09
N SER A 114 21.74 7.74 20.98
CA SER A 114 22.87 8.63 20.71
C SER A 114 24.19 8.08 21.28
N GLY A 115 25.30 8.64 20.83
CA GLY A 115 26.64 8.21 21.26
C GLY A 115 27.03 6.84 20.69
N GLY A 116 28.20 6.33 21.03
CA GLY A 116 28.79 5.03 20.77
C GLY A 116 28.12 4.06 19.79
N ASP A 117 27.94 2.81 20.22
CA ASP A 117 27.25 1.79 19.42
C ASP A 117 25.74 1.97 19.47
N LYS A 118 25.17 2.38 18.32
CA LYS A 118 23.72 2.56 18.13
C LYS A 118 23.00 1.29 17.66
N SER A 119 23.67 0.15 17.71
CA SER A 119 23.08 -1.12 17.28
C SER A 119 21.95 -1.57 18.21
N ILE A 120 20.84 -1.93 17.62
CA ILE A 120 19.67 -2.49 18.30
C ILE A 120 19.76 -4.01 18.30
N ASN A 121 19.42 -4.65 19.42
CA ASN A 121 19.43 -6.09 19.57
C ASN A 121 18.17 -6.73 18.98
N TRP A 122 18.11 -6.83 17.66
CA TRP A 122 16.96 -7.35 16.94
C TRP A 122 16.69 -8.82 17.18
N LEU A 123 17.74 -9.66 17.26
CA LEU A 123 17.66 -11.12 17.41
C LEU A 123 16.67 -11.74 16.42
N ILE A 124 16.80 -11.38 15.13
CA ILE A 124 15.98 -11.94 14.06
C ILE A 124 16.59 -13.26 13.61
N GLU A 125 15.87 -14.34 13.74
CA GLU A 125 16.34 -15.67 13.34
C GLU A 125 15.46 -16.27 12.26
N ASN A 126 16.09 -16.86 11.26
CA ASN A 126 15.49 -17.76 10.29
C ASN A 126 15.87 -19.19 10.66
N PRO A 127 14.97 -19.96 11.30
CA PRO A 127 15.26 -21.34 11.73
C PRO A 127 15.67 -22.26 10.57
N SER A 128 16.54 -23.23 10.87
CA SER A 128 17.12 -24.12 9.85
C SER A 128 16.13 -25.12 9.25
N ASN A 129 14.98 -25.35 9.90
CA ASN A 129 14.02 -26.41 9.57
C ASN A 129 12.91 -25.99 8.57
N GLN A 130 12.94 -24.78 8.04
CA GLN A 130 11.83 -24.32 7.18
C GLN A 130 12.15 -24.21 5.67
N GLY A 131 13.43 -24.25 5.27
CA GLY A 131 13.83 -24.21 3.85
C GLY A 131 13.36 -22.98 3.08
N LYS A 132 13.19 -21.82 3.75
CA LYS A 132 12.71 -20.57 3.16
C LYS A 132 13.68 -19.45 3.47
N LEU A 133 13.86 -18.51 2.53
CA LEU A 133 14.51 -17.24 2.81
C LEU A 133 13.52 -16.31 3.51
N ILE A 134 13.95 -15.50 4.45
CA ILE A 134 13.15 -14.45 5.05
C ILE A 134 13.81 -13.08 4.90
N ARG A 135 12.99 -12.05 4.71
CA ARG A 135 13.40 -10.63 4.82
C ARG A 135 12.48 -9.96 5.82
N VAL A 136 13.02 -9.04 6.61
CA VAL A 136 12.25 -8.37 7.65
C VAL A 136 12.29 -6.87 7.45
N GLU A 137 11.16 -6.21 7.63
CA GLU A 137 11.03 -4.76 7.72
C GLU A 137 10.37 -4.40 9.04
N VAL A 138 10.89 -3.36 9.71
CA VAL A 138 10.28 -2.83 10.93
C VAL A 138 9.78 -1.41 10.68
N TRP A 139 8.51 -1.21 10.98
CA TRP A 139 7.78 0.03 10.75
C TRP A 139 7.32 0.61 12.08
N GLN A 140 7.54 1.90 12.30
CA GLN A 140 7.00 2.62 13.45
C GLN A 140 5.50 2.85 13.22
N ASP A 141 4.66 2.41 14.18
CA ASP A 141 3.20 2.42 13.99
C ASP A 141 2.61 3.83 13.96
N GLU A 142 3.17 4.76 14.73
CA GLU A 142 2.65 6.13 14.84
C GLU A 142 2.89 6.97 13.58
N THR A 143 4.08 6.84 12.98
CA THR A 143 4.48 7.64 11.80
C THR A 143 4.29 6.90 10.48
N GLY A 144 4.23 5.56 10.52
CA GLY A 144 4.25 4.73 9.33
C GLY A 144 5.61 4.75 8.61
N GLU A 145 6.68 5.14 9.29
CA GLU A 145 8.04 5.16 8.75
C GLU A 145 8.72 3.82 8.91
N LYS A 146 9.43 3.36 7.87
CA LYS A 146 10.28 2.19 7.96
C LYS A 146 11.58 2.56 8.66
N ILE A 147 11.81 1.97 9.84
CA ILE A 147 12.95 2.29 10.70
C ILE A 147 14.08 1.26 10.65
N TYR A 148 13.81 0.07 10.10
CA TYR A 148 14.81 -0.98 9.92
C TYR A 148 14.39 -1.95 8.82
N GLU A 149 15.36 -2.53 8.12
CA GLU A 149 15.13 -3.65 7.20
C GLU A 149 16.36 -4.55 7.13
N THR A 150 16.14 -5.82 6.80
CA THR A 150 17.20 -6.79 6.49
C THR A 150 17.26 -7.06 4.99
N GLY A 151 18.37 -7.56 4.52
CA GLY A 151 18.39 -8.37 3.31
C GLY A 151 17.73 -9.74 3.52
N ALA A 152 17.85 -10.64 2.55
CA ALA A 152 17.37 -12.01 2.66
C ALA A 152 18.28 -12.81 3.62
N ILE A 153 17.69 -13.42 4.63
CA ILE A 153 18.36 -14.26 5.63
C ILE A 153 18.11 -15.73 5.26
N PRO A 154 19.14 -16.50 4.92
CA PRO A 154 18.99 -17.94 4.66
C PRO A 154 18.61 -18.73 5.91
N PRO A 155 18.01 -19.93 5.77
CA PRO A 155 17.74 -20.82 6.90
C PRO A 155 19.00 -21.11 7.74
N GLY A 156 18.84 -21.21 9.06
CA GLY A 156 19.93 -21.47 10.00
C GLY A 156 20.86 -20.27 10.23
N ASN A 157 20.41 -19.06 9.94
CA ASN A 157 21.13 -17.82 10.19
C ASN A 157 20.28 -16.82 10.96
N TYR A 158 20.94 -15.89 11.63
CA TYR A 158 20.28 -14.82 12.38
C TYR A 158 21.03 -13.49 12.26
N VAL A 159 20.30 -12.40 12.48
CA VAL A 159 20.84 -11.06 12.71
C VAL A 159 20.75 -10.77 14.20
N GLU A 160 21.87 -10.56 14.87
CA GLU A 160 21.89 -10.25 16.29
C GLU A 160 21.60 -8.79 16.55
N ARG A 161 22.38 -7.91 15.93
CA ARG A 161 22.34 -6.47 16.15
C ARG A 161 22.55 -5.71 14.84
N ALA A 162 21.81 -4.61 14.69
CA ALA A 162 22.01 -3.68 13.57
C ALA A 162 21.49 -2.28 13.95
N PRO A 163 22.01 -1.20 13.35
CA PRO A 163 21.52 0.15 13.58
C PRO A 163 20.16 0.38 12.93
N LEU A 164 19.46 1.44 13.38
CA LEU A 164 18.28 1.97 12.69
C LEU A 164 18.67 2.64 11.37
N LEU A 165 17.73 2.67 10.42
CA LEU A 165 17.83 3.46 9.18
C LEU A 165 17.66 4.95 9.44
N THR A 166 16.93 5.31 10.52
CA THR A 166 16.57 6.68 10.90
C THR A 166 17.10 7.00 12.30
N ASN A 167 17.26 8.30 12.60
CA ASN A 167 17.62 8.72 13.94
C ASN A 167 16.34 9.00 14.74
N LEU A 168 16.12 8.20 15.78
CA LEU A 168 15.03 8.39 16.73
C LEU A 168 15.62 8.81 18.11
N PRO A 169 14.96 9.74 18.83
CA PRO A 169 15.36 10.09 20.19
C PRO A 169 15.15 8.92 21.18
N ALA A 170 15.72 9.03 22.37
CA ALA A 170 15.45 8.07 23.45
C ALA A 170 13.95 8.02 23.74
N GLY A 171 13.38 6.80 23.86
CA GLY A 171 11.95 6.59 24.04
C GLY A 171 11.51 5.17 23.82
N LYS A 172 10.19 4.96 23.85
CA LYS A 172 9.54 3.68 23.52
C LYS A 172 8.66 3.87 22.31
N TYR A 173 8.78 2.97 21.35
CA TYR A 173 8.10 3.03 20.07
C TYR A 173 7.37 1.72 19.80
N ASN A 174 6.08 1.78 19.58
CA ASN A 174 5.33 0.62 19.08
C ASN A 174 5.64 0.45 17.59
N CYS A 175 5.99 -0.77 17.21
CA CYS A 175 6.42 -1.06 15.86
C CYS A 175 5.79 -2.36 15.36
N THR A 176 5.61 -2.44 14.05
CA THR A 176 5.20 -3.65 13.34
C THR A 176 6.39 -4.20 12.58
N ALA A 177 6.83 -5.41 12.94
CA ALA A 177 7.79 -6.18 12.16
C ALA A 177 7.04 -7.01 11.11
N LYS A 178 7.38 -6.81 9.82
CA LYS A 178 6.82 -7.56 8.69
C LYS A 178 7.87 -8.53 8.18
N PHE A 179 7.51 -9.80 8.10
CA PHE A 179 8.35 -10.88 7.60
C PHE A 179 7.87 -11.29 6.23
N PHE A 180 8.73 -11.23 5.24
CA PHE A 180 8.49 -11.66 3.88
C PHE A 180 9.18 -12.98 3.65
N ALA A 181 8.47 -13.99 3.19
CA ALA A 181 9.00 -15.31 2.93
C ALA A 181 9.17 -15.56 1.44
N TYR A 182 10.29 -16.21 1.08
CA TYR A 182 10.62 -16.56 -0.29
C TYR A 182 11.10 -18.01 -0.36
N LYS A 183 10.92 -18.64 -1.51
CA LYS A 183 11.56 -19.93 -1.82
C LYS A 183 13.05 -19.73 -2.03
N GLU A 184 13.80 -20.84 -2.14
CA GLU A 184 15.22 -20.80 -2.48
C GLU A 184 15.50 -20.21 -3.87
N ASP A 185 14.53 -20.29 -4.78
CA ASP A 185 14.57 -19.67 -6.10
C ASP A 185 14.13 -18.18 -6.09
N GLU A 186 14.03 -17.59 -4.89
CA GLU A 186 13.63 -16.20 -4.63
C GLU A 186 12.17 -15.87 -4.97
N THR A 187 11.35 -16.88 -5.28
CA THR A 187 9.91 -16.68 -5.49
C THR A 187 9.23 -16.29 -4.19
N TYR A 188 8.52 -15.16 -4.19
CA TYR A 188 7.74 -14.71 -3.04
C TYR A 188 6.63 -15.69 -2.67
N ILE A 189 6.53 -16.04 -1.39
CA ILE A 189 5.52 -16.98 -0.87
C ILE A 189 4.40 -16.23 -0.15
N GLY A 190 4.76 -15.24 0.68
CA GLY A 190 3.80 -14.53 1.53
C GLY A 190 4.47 -13.74 2.64
N GLN A 191 3.65 -13.16 3.50
CA GLN A 191 4.14 -12.35 4.62
C GLN A 191 3.39 -12.65 5.92
N ALA A 192 4.06 -12.41 7.04
CA ALA A 192 3.49 -12.40 8.38
C ALA A 192 3.92 -11.12 9.11
N SER A 193 3.23 -10.75 10.20
CA SER A 193 3.57 -9.57 10.99
C SER A 193 3.53 -9.88 12.48
N ALA A 194 4.41 -9.22 13.24
CA ALA A 194 4.47 -9.26 14.69
C ALA A 194 4.55 -7.84 15.26
N GLN A 195 3.87 -7.61 16.38
CA GLN A 195 3.99 -6.36 17.14
C GLN A 195 5.20 -6.46 18.07
N ILE A 196 6.03 -5.42 18.07
CA ILE A 196 7.20 -5.29 18.91
C ILE A 196 7.25 -3.89 19.54
N GLN A 197 7.99 -3.73 20.64
CA GLN A 197 8.21 -2.44 21.27
C GLN A 197 9.70 -2.11 21.29
N LEU A 198 10.13 -1.20 20.42
CA LEU A 198 11.50 -0.70 20.41
C LEU A 198 11.73 0.24 21.60
N VAL A 199 12.83 0.03 22.34
CA VAL A 199 13.26 0.86 23.48
C VAL A 199 14.61 1.47 23.20
N LEU A 200 14.66 2.80 23.07
CA LEU A 200 15.89 3.57 22.91
C LEU A 200 16.24 4.29 24.20
N TYR A 201 17.49 4.15 24.62
CA TYR A 201 18.06 4.85 25.79
C TYR A 201 19.24 5.74 25.34
N GLU A 202 19.60 6.68 26.19
CA GLU A 202 20.73 7.60 25.95
C GLU A 202 22.09 6.93 26.13
#